data_1a81c55f27c73df5b9ead4b67bebb1e7
#
_entry.id   1a81c55f27c73df5b9ead4b67bebb1e7
#
_cell.length_a   1.000
_cell.length_b   1.000
_cell.length_c   1.000
_cell.angle_alpha   90.00
_cell.angle_beta   90.00
_cell.angle_gamma   90.00
#
_symmetry.space_group_name_H-M   'P 1'
#
loop_
_entity.id
_entity.type
_entity.pdbx_description
1 polymer ?
#
loop_
_entity_poly.entity_id
_entity_poly.type
_entity_poly.pdbx_seq_one_letter_code
_entity_poly.pdbx_strand_id
1 'polypeptide(L)'
;LRKVNYLNNKDLLKEIHKSKTTYCSFTDPDYHQYDIILPSLERINIRTIAEAKRNKAKRLSQADFEARKLAGEKVKQADCEIDYKKITKRELIFRVMTFDHVPEEPGRKKNPKTVADTKTKLNFPPFQHWKFDDNDNLICVGKSHWRGDVDSGEFDKTKGQATDTLARMWLKLVDRYATKGNVRGYTYNDEMKGQAILQLSQIGLQFDESKSNNPFAYYTAAVTNSFVRIINIEKKNQNIRDDILEMNDLNPSYTRTHQ
;
A
#
# COMPACT_ATOMS: atom_id res chain seq x y z
N LEU A 1 13.04 23.68 18.87
CA LEU A 1 11.74 23.35 18.27
C LEU A 1 11.78 21.90 17.79
N ARG A 2 11.02 21.01 18.43
CA ARG A 2 10.89 19.60 18.02
C ARG A 2 10.29 19.58 16.60
N LYS A 3 11.06 19.09 15.61
CA LYS A 3 10.57 18.89 14.25
C LYS A 3 9.37 17.92 14.31
N VAL A 4 8.18 18.41 14.05
CA VAL A 4 6.97 17.57 13.96
C VAL A 4 7.12 16.74 12.68
N ASN A 5 7.38 15.45 12.83
CA ASN A 5 7.55 14.54 11.71
C ASN A 5 6.15 14.19 11.17
N TYR A 6 5.70 14.92 10.15
CA TYR A 6 4.43 14.63 9.49
C TYR A 6 4.58 13.39 8.61
N LEU A 7 3.53 12.55 8.61
CA LEU A 7 3.41 11.47 7.63
C LEU A 7 3.14 12.10 6.26
N ASN A 8 3.99 11.80 5.29
CA ASN A 8 3.79 12.23 3.92
C ASN A 8 3.58 11.04 2.98
N ASN A 9 2.97 11.29 1.82
CA ASN A 9 2.68 10.25 0.85
C ASN A 9 3.95 9.59 0.29
N LYS A 10 5.04 10.35 0.13
CA LYS A 10 6.29 9.83 -0.43
C LYS A 10 6.90 8.76 0.48
N ASP A 11 6.96 9.02 1.80
CA ASP A 11 7.53 8.07 2.76
C ASP A 11 6.61 6.85 2.91
N LEU A 12 5.28 7.05 2.90
CA LEU A 12 4.31 5.96 2.91
C LEU A 12 4.45 5.06 1.69
N LEU A 13 4.53 5.62 0.48
CA LEU A 13 4.73 4.86 -0.76
C LEU A 13 6.05 4.07 -0.74
N LYS A 14 7.14 4.67 -0.24
CA LYS A 14 8.43 4.01 -0.10
C LYS A 14 8.33 2.79 0.82
N GLU A 15 7.68 2.92 1.98
CA GLU A 15 7.54 1.81 2.93
C GLU A 15 6.52 0.76 2.49
N ILE A 16 5.46 1.14 1.77
CA ILE A 16 4.53 0.20 1.12
C ILE A 16 5.29 -0.63 0.09
N HIS A 17 6.06 0.01 -0.79
CA HIS A 17 6.87 -0.67 -1.79
C HIS A 17 7.86 -1.65 -1.14
N LYS A 18 8.58 -1.20 -0.13
CA LYS A 18 9.53 -2.01 0.64
C LYS A 18 8.87 -3.24 1.28
N SER A 19 7.68 -3.03 1.87
CA SER A 19 6.90 -4.13 2.45
C SER A 19 6.44 -5.12 1.38
N LYS A 20 5.90 -4.65 0.24
CA LYS A 20 5.48 -5.51 -0.87
C LYS A 20 6.65 -6.31 -1.47
N THR A 21 7.84 -5.72 -1.52
CA THR A 21 9.05 -6.39 -2.02
C THR A 21 9.40 -7.64 -1.21
N THR A 22 9.08 -7.69 0.09
CA THR A 22 9.33 -8.88 0.92
C THR A 22 8.50 -10.10 0.50
N TYR A 23 7.38 -9.88 -0.19
CA TYR A 23 6.52 -10.93 -0.73
C TYR A 23 6.92 -11.39 -2.14
N CYS A 24 7.92 -10.76 -2.73
CA CYS A 24 8.31 -11.00 -4.11
C CYS A 24 9.56 -11.86 -4.20
N SER A 25 9.73 -12.51 -5.36
CA SER A 25 10.99 -13.09 -5.78
C SER A 25 11.45 -12.40 -7.06
N PHE A 26 12.75 -12.13 -7.14
CA PHE A 26 13.40 -11.46 -8.27
C PHE A 26 14.61 -12.27 -8.69
N THR A 27 14.95 -12.27 -9.97
CA THR A 27 16.18 -12.89 -10.49
C THR A 27 17.43 -12.16 -10.00
N ASP A 28 17.33 -10.85 -9.78
CA ASP A 28 18.39 -10.00 -9.24
C ASP A 28 17.77 -9.09 -8.18
N PRO A 29 18.44 -8.87 -7.03
CA PRO A 29 17.96 -7.95 -5.99
C PRO A 29 17.66 -6.54 -6.50
N ASP A 30 18.38 -6.05 -7.51
CA ASP A 30 18.18 -4.69 -8.04
C ASP A 30 16.87 -4.55 -8.84
N TYR A 31 16.26 -5.66 -9.27
CA TYR A 31 15.01 -5.65 -10.02
C TYR A 31 13.76 -5.45 -9.17
N HIS A 32 13.91 -5.22 -7.85
CA HIS A 32 12.79 -4.86 -6.99
C HIS A 32 12.19 -3.48 -7.33
N GLN A 33 12.99 -2.59 -7.91
CA GLN A 33 12.53 -1.27 -8.33
C GLN A 33 11.82 -1.33 -9.68
N TYR A 34 10.95 -0.35 -9.95
CA TYR A 34 10.27 -0.22 -11.24
C TYR A 34 10.22 1.24 -11.68
N ASP A 35 10.08 1.45 -12.98
CA ASP A 35 10.10 2.77 -13.60
C ASP A 35 8.70 3.23 -14.03
N ILE A 36 7.80 2.28 -14.32
CA ILE A 36 6.39 2.54 -14.67
C ILE A 36 5.52 1.37 -14.27
N ILE A 37 4.23 1.64 -13.97
CA ILE A 37 3.22 0.62 -13.73
C ILE A 37 2.29 0.56 -14.94
N LEU A 38 2.07 -0.64 -15.47
CA LEU A 38 1.23 -0.88 -16.65
C LEU A 38 0.13 -1.91 -16.33
N PRO A 39 -1.07 -1.78 -16.92
CA PRO A 39 -2.14 -2.74 -16.73
C PRO A 39 -1.94 -4.05 -17.52
N SER A 40 -1.14 -4.05 -18.59
CA SER A 40 -0.80 -5.23 -19.40
C SER A 40 0.51 -5.03 -20.16
N LEU A 41 1.12 -6.12 -20.62
CA LEU A 41 2.34 -6.10 -21.46
C LEU A 41 2.13 -5.37 -22.79
N GLU A 42 0.93 -5.49 -23.40
CA GLU A 42 0.57 -4.83 -24.66
C GLU A 42 0.66 -3.31 -24.61
N ARG A 43 0.65 -2.72 -23.40
CA ARG A 43 0.80 -1.28 -23.20
C ARG A 43 2.24 -0.80 -23.25
N ILE A 44 3.20 -1.69 -23.44
CA ILE A 44 4.61 -1.31 -23.64
C ILE A 44 4.77 -0.81 -25.07
N ASN A 45 4.89 0.51 -25.24
CA ASN A 45 5.04 1.21 -26.49
C ASN A 45 6.07 2.34 -26.37
N ILE A 46 6.38 3.02 -27.45
CA ILE A 46 7.38 4.10 -27.49
C ILE A 46 7.07 5.20 -26.45
N ARG A 47 5.79 5.52 -26.26
CA ARG A 47 5.35 6.55 -25.32
C ARG A 47 5.60 6.13 -23.87
N THR A 48 5.19 4.91 -23.48
CA THR A 48 5.41 4.36 -22.14
C THR A 48 6.88 4.13 -21.83
N ILE A 49 7.68 3.73 -22.81
CA ILE A 49 9.13 3.64 -22.68
C ILE A 49 9.76 5.02 -22.43
N ALA A 50 9.34 6.06 -23.14
CA ALA A 50 9.83 7.41 -22.91
C ALA A 50 9.43 7.95 -21.52
N GLU A 51 8.24 7.61 -21.04
CA GLU A 51 7.78 7.94 -19.71
C GLU A 51 8.59 7.19 -18.62
N ALA A 52 8.82 5.90 -18.81
CA ALA A 52 9.66 5.09 -17.91
C ALA A 52 11.09 5.64 -17.81
N LYS A 53 11.70 6.05 -18.93
CA LYS A 53 13.02 6.71 -18.94
C LYS A 53 13.02 7.99 -18.11
N ARG A 54 12.01 8.84 -18.23
CA ARG A 54 11.90 10.07 -17.43
C ARG A 54 11.74 9.76 -15.94
N ASN A 55 10.94 8.76 -15.60
CA ASN A 55 10.73 8.35 -14.21
C ASN A 55 12.02 7.78 -13.60
N LYS A 56 12.75 6.94 -14.35
CA LYS A 56 14.06 6.43 -13.94
C LYS A 56 15.07 7.56 -13.74
N ALA A 57 15.16 8.49 -14.69
CA ALA A 57 16.04 9.65 -14.58
C ALA A 57 15.75 10.46 -13.31
N LYS A 58 14.47 10.76 -13.02
CA LYS A 58 14.07 11.48 -11.80
C LYS A 58 14.45 10.71 -10.54
N ARG A 59 14.22 9.39 -10.52
CA ARG A 59 14.56 8.54 -9.38
C ARG A 59 16.06 8.52 -9.11
N LEU A 60 16.88 8.34 -10.14
CA LEU A 60 18.34 8.33 -10.03
C LEU A 60 18.88 9.70 -9.64
N SER A 61 18.40 10.78 -10.24
CA SER A 61 18.76 12.16 -9.87
C SER A 61 18.46 12.46 -8.42
N GLN A 62 17.32 11.99 -7.92
CA GLN A 62 16.96 12.18 -6.52
C GLN A 62 17.81 11.32 -5.58
N ALA A 63 18.14 10.07 -5.96
CA ALA A 63 19.01 9.21 -5.17
C ALA A 63 20.42 9.79 -5.06
N ASP A 64 20.98 10.32 -6.16
CA ASP A 64 22.28 10.99 -6.16
C ASP A 64 22.25 12.24 -5.27
N PHE A 65 21.22 13.07 -5.39
CA PHE A 65 21.07 14.26 -4.53
C PHE A 65 20.99 13.89 -3.04
N GLU A 66 20.20 12.86 -2.67
CA GLU A 66 20.08 12.40 -1.29
C GLU A 66 21.41 11.83 -0.77
N ALA A 67 22.15 11.07 -1.59
CA ALA A 67 23.44 10.49 -1.24
C ALA A 67 24.50 11.59 -1.00
N ARG A 68 24.64 12.57 -1.88
CA ARG A 68 25.57 13.69 -1.72
C ARG A 68 25.23 14.58 -0.53
N LYS A 69 23.95 14.80 -0.28
CA LYS A 69 23.48 15.53 0.90
C LYS A 69 23.80 14.81 2.21
N LEU A 70 23.71 13.48 2.23
CA LEU A 70 24.13 12.66 3.38
C LEU A 70 25.64 12.68 3.58
N ALA A 71 26.40 12.76 2.51
CA ALA A 71 27.87 12.95 2.55
C ALA A 71 28.28 14.36 3.01
N GLY A 72 27.33 15.28 3.26
CA GLY A 72 27.60 16.64 3.73
C GLY A 72 27.92 17.65 2.62
N GLU A 73 27.77 17.29 1.35
CA GLU A 73 27.99 18.16 0.23
C GLU A 73 26.88 19.22 0.09
N LYS A 74 27.24 20.44 -0.22
CA LYS A 74 26.27 21.51 -0.56
C LYS A 74 25.95 21.48 -2.05
N VAL A 75 25.09 20.56 -2.45
CA VAL A 75 24.71 20.34 -3.86
C VAL A 75 23.28 20.86 -4.09
N LYS A 76 23.02 21.45 -5.26
CA LYS A 76 21.68 21.80 -5.72
C LYS A 76 21.08 20.62 -6.47
N GLN A 77 19.76 20.49 -6.44
CA GLN A 77 19.06 19.39 -7.14
C GLN A 77 19.32 19.40 -8.66
N ALA A 78 19.54 20.59 -9.24
CA ALA A 78 19.87 20.74 -10.66
C ALA A 78 21.22 20.13 -11.04
N ASP A 79 22.19 20.08 -10.09
CA ASP A 79 23.53 19.53 -10.34
C ASP A 79 23.55 18.00 -10.39
N CYS A 80 22.48 17.36 -9.96
CA CYS A 80 22.29 15.90 -9.95
C CYS A 80 21.34 15.43 -11.07
N GLU A 81 20.94 16.32 -12.00
CA GLU A 81 19.96 15.97 -13.04
C GLU A 81 20.57 15.04 -14.09
N ILE A 82 19.94 13.88 -14.27
CA ILE A 82 20.34 12.87 -15.24
C ILE A 82 19.46 12.99 -16.49
N ASP A 83 20.11 13.11 -17.67
CA ASP A 83 19.40 13.15 -18.94
C ASP A 83 18.74 11.78 -19.24
N TYR A 84 17.42 11.77 -19.31
CA TYR A 84 16.63 10.57 -19.61
C TYR A 84 16.95 9.93 -20.97
N LYS A 85 17.52 10.70 -21.93
CA LYS A 85 17.92 10.20 -23.25
C LYS A 85 19.08 9.22 -23.19
N LYS A 86 19.94 9.34 -22.18
CA LYS A 86 21.09 8.44 -21.97
C LYS A 86 20.67 7.07 -21.43
N ILE A 87 19.45 6.94 -20.87
CA ILE A 87 18.95 5.69 -20.33
C ILE A 87 18.51 4.77 -21.48
N THR A 88 19.07 3.56 -21.50
CA THR A 88 18.71 2.55 -22.50
C THR A 88 17.36 1.88 -22.15
N LYS A 89 16.69 1.29 -23.14
CA LYS A 89 15.43 0.56 -22.91
C LYS A 89 15.64 -0.71 -22.08
N ARG A 90 16.82 -1.32 -22.16
CA ARG A 90 17.19 -2.54 -21.42
C ARG A 90 17.36 -2.34 -19.92
N GLU A 91 17.62 -1.11 -19.50
CA GLU A 91 17.71 -0.75 -18.09
C GLU A 91 16.36 -0.55 -17.42
N LEU A 92 15.28 -0.44 -18.20
CA LEU A 92 13.94 -0.14 -17.69
C LEU A 92 13.29 -1.38 -17.10
N ILE A 93 12.61 -1.18 -15.97
CA ILE A 93 11.80 -2.22 -15.33
C ILE A 93 10.34 -1.77 -15.33
N PHE A 94 9.50 -2.60 -15.95
CA PHE A 94 8.07 -2.40 -16.08
C PHE A 94 7.36 -3.26 -15.05
N ARG A 95 6.57 -2.64 -14.16
CA ARG A 95 5.65 -3.37 -13.29
C ARG A 95 4.33 -3.56 -14.03
N VAL A 96 3.97 -4.80 -14.27
CA VAL A 96 2.72 -5.16 -14.93
C VAL A 96 1.77 -5.76 -13.92
N MET A 97 0.58 -5.17 -13.78
CA MET A 97 -0.47 -5.66 -12.88
C MET A 97 -1.17 -6.84 -13.55
N THR A 98 -0.94 -8.05 -13.05
CA THR A 98 -1.50 -9.28 -13.64
C THR A 98 -1.78 -10.33 -12.58
N PHE A 99 -2.79 -11.17 -12.86
CA PHE A 99 -3.18 -12.30 -12.02
C PHE A 99 -2.73 -13.65 -12.60
N ASP A 100 -1.94 -13.66 -13.69
CA ASP A 100 -1.61 -14.87 -14.45
C ASP A 100 -0.84 -15.92 -13.62
N HIS A 101 -0.01 -15.46 -12.69
CA HIS A 101 0.78 -16.34 -11.80
C HIS A 101 0.05 -16.73 -10.51
N VAL A 102 -1.18 -16.26 -10.31
CA VAL A 102 -2.01 -16.64 -9.15
C VAL A 102 -2.74 -17.94 -9.49
N PRO A 103 -2.65 -18.99 -8.64
CA PRO A 103 -3.33 -20.25 -8.88
C PRO A 103 -4.83 -20.09 -9.11
N GLU A 104 -5.38 -20.84 -10.04
CA GLU A 104 -6.82 -20.91 -10.27
C GLU A 104 -7.46 -21.86 -9.25
N GLU A 105 -8.33 -21.28 -8.42
CA GLU A 105 -9.14 -22.05 -7.47
C GLU A 105 -10.59 -22.14 -7.96
N PRO A 106 -11.33 -23.22 -7.65
CA PRO A 106 -12.73 -23.35 -8.04
C PRO A 106 -13.56 -22.16 -7.59
N GLY A 107 -14.23 -21.48 -8.51
CA GLY A 107 -15.04 -20.27 -8.30
C GLY A 107 -14.27 -18.95 -8.35
N ARG A 108 -12.99 -18.93 -8.73
CA ARG A 108 -12.31 -17.74 -9.19
C ARG A 108 -12.97 -17.23 -10.47
N LYS A 109 -13.14 -15.90 -10.59
CA LYS A 109 -13.58 -15.33 -11.87
C LYS A 109 -12.56 -15.59 -12.98
N LYS A 110 -13.05 -15.87 -14.16
CA LYS A 110 -12.23 -15.86 -15.37
C LYS A 110 -11.73 -14.43 -15.59
N ASN A 111 -10.55 -14.09 -15.72
CA ASN A 111 -9.99 -12.73 -15.86
C ASN A 111 -10.28 -11.81 -14.64
N PRO A 112 -9.77 -12.12 -13.46
CA PRO A 112 -9.96 -11.26 -12.29
C PRO A 112 -9.30 -9.89 -12.50
N LYS A 113 -10.01 -8.82 -12.11
CA LYS A 113 -9.53 -7.43 -12.20
C LYS A 113 -9.16 -6.83 -10.85
N THR A 114 -9.59 -7.45 -9.78
CA THR A 114 -9.36 -7.00 -8.40
C THR A 114 -9.02 -8.18 -7.50
N VAL A 115 -8.41 -7.89 -6.35
CA VAL A 115 -8.13 -8.90 -5.33
C VAL A 115 -9.41 -9.61 -4.85
N ALA A 116 -10.56 -8.91 -4.85
CA ALA A 116 -11.84 -9.48 -4.47
C ALA A 116 -12.38 -10.50 -5.49
N ASP A 117 -11.89 -10.47 -6.72
CA ASP A 117 -12.31 -11.40 -7.77
C ASP A 117 -11.63 -12.76 -7.65
N THR A 118 -10.60 -12.89 -6.81
CA THR A 118 -9.90 -14.14 -6.54
C THR A 118 -10.45 -14.80 -5.27
N LYS A 119 -10.60 -16.12 -5.27
CA LYS A 119 -10.88 -16.87 -4.02
C LYS A 119 -9.67 -16.89 -3.09
N THR A 120 -8.48 -16.93 -3.63
CA THR A 120 -7.25 -16.83 -2.84
C THR A 120 -7.15 -15.44 -2.25
N LYS A 121 -7.13 -15.36 -0.92
CA LYS A 121 -6.95 -14.09 -0.22
C LYS A 121 -5.53 -13.56 -0.42
N LEU A 122 -5.38 -12.57 -1.28
CA LEU A 122 -4.11 -11.90 -1.56
C LEU A 122 -3.87 -10.73 -0.59
N ASN A 123 -2.60 -10.48 -0.26
CA ASN A 123 -2.21 -9.38 0.62
C ASN A 123 -2.28 -8.02 -0.09
N PHE A 124 -2.09 -8.01 -1.42
CA PHE A 124 -2.15 -6.83 -2.29
C PHE A 124 -2.38 -7.26 -3.76
N PRO A 125 -2.73 -6.33 -4.67
CA PRO A 125 -2.90 -6.63 -6.08
C PRO A 125 -1.61 -7.22 -6.67
N PRO A 126 -1.66 -8.41 -7.30
CA PRO A 126 -0.47 -9.09 -7.78
C PRO A 126 0.13 -8.39 -9.00
N PHE A 127 1.43 -8.51 -9.16
CA PHE A 127 2.18 -7.92 -10.25
C PHE A 127 3.39 -8.76 -10.64
N GLN A 128 3.90 -8.50 -11.84
CA GLN A 128 5.16 -9.03 -12.34
C GLN A 128 6.07 -7.87 -12.77
N HIS A 129 7.38 -8.07 -12.65
CA HIS A 129 8.38 -7.15 -13.20
C HIS A 129 8.94 -7.72 -14.49
N TRP A 130 9.02 -6.87 -15.49
CA TRP A 130 9.48 -7.21 -16.83
C TRP A 130 10.57 -6.25 -17.28
N LYS A 131 11.55 -6.75 -18.00
CA LYS A 131 12.60 -5.93 -18.64
C LYS A 131 12.89 -6.45 -20.06
N PHE A 132 13.59 -5.65 -20.86
CA PHE A 132 14.13 -6.10 -22.14
C PHE A 132 15.47 -6.82 -21.92
N ASP A 133 15.65 -7.95 -22.58
CA ASP A 133 16.92 -8.67 -22.69
C ASP A 133 17.84 -8.04 -23.76
N ASP A 134 18.99 -8.68 -24.01
CA ASP A 134 19.93 -8.23 -25.04
C ASP A 134 19.42 -8.43 -26.49
N ASN A 135 18.42 -9.28 -26.67
CA ASN A 135 17.76 -9.55 -27.93
C ASN A 135 16.48 -8.73 -28.13
N ASP A 136 16.23 -7.74 -27.23
CA ASP A 136 15.03 -6.91 -27.24
C ASP A 136 13.72 -7.67 -26.95
N ASN A 137 13.78 -8.87 -26.39
CA ASN A 137 12.62 -9.61 -25.93
C ASN A 137 12.26 -9.19 -24.49
N LEU A 138 10.97 -9.28 -24.15
CA LEU A 138 10.52 -9.05 -22.78
C LEU A 138 10.68 -10.33 -21.95
N ILE A 139 11.43 -10.24 -20.85
CA ILE A 139 11.63 -11.31 -19.89
C ILE A 139 11.05 -10.92 -18.53
N CYS A 140 10.43 -11.90 -17.84
CA CYS A 140 9.94 -11.72 -16.49
C CYS A 140 11.11 -11.84 -15.51
N VAL A 141 11.36 -10.79 -14.72
CA VAL A 141 12.48 -10.73 -13.77
C VAL A 141 12.02 -10.70 -12.32
N GLY A 142 10.72 -10.71 -12.08
CA GLY A 142 10.18 -10.77 -10.73
C GLY A 142 8.68 -11.03 -10.69
N LYS A 143 8.25 -11.76 -9.66
CA LYS A 143 6.84 -12.08 -9.41
C LYS A 143 6.49 -11.78 -7.96
N SER A 144 5.33 -11.19 -7.73
CA SER A 144 4.78 -10.98 -6.39
C SER A 144 4.10 -12.24 -5.87
N HIS A 145 4.01 -12.40 -4.55
CA HIS A 145 3.46 -13.62 -3.89
C HIS A 145 4.16 -14.89 -4.39
N TRP A 146 5.48 -14.82 -4.54
CA TRP A 146 6.27 -15.89 -5.13
C TRP A 146 7.45 -16.25 -4.25
N ARG A 147 7.74 -17.55 -4.17
CA ARG A 147 8.86 -18.10 -3.41
C ARG A 147 9.75 -18.94 -4.33
N GLY A 148 11.06 -18.79 -4.16
CA GLY A 148 12.04 -19.48 -5.00
C GLY A 148 12.41 -18.67 -6.23
N ASP A 149 12.91 -19.34 -7.24
CA ASP A 149 13.28 -18.73 -8.52
C ASP A 149 12.05 -18.29 -9.32
N VAL A 150 12.20 -17.27 -10.16
CA VAL A 150 11.09 -16.67 -10.92
C VAL A 150 10.42 -17.68 -11.86
N ASP A 151 11.19 -18.62 -12.42
CA ASP A 151 10.67 -19.58 -13.41
C ASP A 151 10.22 -20.89 -12.75
N SER A 152 10.99 -21.42 -11.80
CA SER A 152 10.77 -22.72 -11.16
C SER A 152 10.17 -22.65 -9.77
N GLY A 153 9.95 -21.46 -9.23
CA GLY A 153 9.38 -21.26 -7.90
C GLY A 153 7.88 -21.54 -7.83
N GLU A 154 7.30 -21.24 -6.67
CA GLU A 154 5.90 -21.50 -6.36
C GLU A 154 5.19 -20.26 -5.81
N PHE A 155 3.86 -20.25 -5.95
CA PHE A 155 3.01 -19.21 -5.37
C PHE A 155 2.98 -19.35 -3.85
N ASP A 156 3.34 -18.26 -3.14
CA ASP A 156 3.32 -18.21 -1.67
C ASP A 156 2.84 -16.82 -1.18
N LYS A 157 1.67 -16.82 -0.54
CA LYS A 157 1.09 -15.63 0.09
C LYS A 157 1.55 -15.40 1.52
N THR A 158 2.23 -16.37 2.12
CA THR A 158 2.66 -16.32 3.53
C THR A 158 4.04 -15.73 3.69
N LYS A 159 4.86 -15.75 2.62
CA LYS A 159 6.16 -15.11 2.58
C LYS A 159 5.99 -13.59 2.66
N GLY A 160 6.80 -12.96 3.47
CA GLY A 160 6.87 -11.50 3.58
C GLY A 160 6.01 -10.91 4.69
N GLN A 161 6.26 -9.64 4.97
CA GLN A 161 5.60 -8.91 6.04
C GLN A 161 5.64 -7.39 5.80
N ALA A 162 4.75 -6.65 6.46
CA ALA A 162 4.87 -5.19 6.52
C ALA A 162 6.12 -4.80 7.32
N THR A 163 6.84 -3.76 6.89
CA THR A 163 8.00 -3.25 7.61
C THR A 163 7.58 -2.64 8.96
N ASP A 164 8.44 -2.72 9.97
CA ASP A 164 8.22 -2.08 11.27
C ASP A 164 7.97 -0.57 11.14
N THR A 165 8.66 0.06 10.18
CA THR A 165 8.47 1.48 9.89
C THR A 165 7.07 1.77 9.39
N LEU A 166 6.52 0.96 8.48
CA LEU A 166 5.14 1.09 8.00
C LEU A 166 4.14 0.86 9.15
N ALA A 167 4.35 -0.16 9.97
CA ALA A 167 3.52 -0.44 11.14
C ALA A 167 3.49 0.75 12.12
N ARG A 168 4.66 1.35 12.42
CA ARG A 168 4.75 2.56 13.24
C ARG A 168 4.07 3.77 12.60
N MET A 169 4.08 3.89 11.28
CA MET A 169 3.34 4.94 10.58
C MET A 169 1.83 4.76 10.74
N TRP A 170 1.31 3.53 10.67
CA TRP A 170 -0.10 3.23 10.93
C TRP A 170 -0.49 3.56 12.37
N LEU A 171 0.30 3.12 13.37
CA LEU A 171 0.07 3.45 14.77
C LEU A 171 -0.03 4.97 14.98
N LYS A 172 0.95 5.71 14.45
CA LYS A 172 0.96 7.17 14.55
C LYS A 172 -0.24 7.84 13.89
N LEU A 173 -0.72 7.29 12.76
CA LEU A 173 -1.92 7.78 12.08
C LEU A 173 -3.16 7.57 12.93
N VAL A 174 -3.34 6.38 13.49
CA VAL A 174 -4.48 6.00 14.34
C VAL A 174 -4.50 6.84 15.62
N ASP A 175 -3.39 6.95 16.31
CA ASP A 175 -3.29 7.77 17.54
C ASP A 175 -3.67 9.23 17.26
N ARG A 176 -3.18 9.77 16.15
CA ARG A 176 -3.49 11.15 15.78
C ARG A 176 -4.95 11.34 15.38
N TYR A 177 -5.56 10.33 14.76
CA TYR A 177 -6.98 10.33 14.45
C TYR A 177 -7.83 10.27 15.72
N ALA A 178 -7.45 9.45 16.69
CA ALA A 178 -8.15 9.26 17.97
C ALA A 178 -8.20 10.54 18.85
N THR A 179 -7.28 11.49 18.63
CA THR A 179 -7.27 12.78 19.36
C THR A 179 -8.19 13.84 18.74
N LYS A 180 -8.85 13.57 17.62
CA LYS A 180 -9.80 14.52 17.00
C LYS A 180 -10.97 14.80 17.94
N GLY A 181 -11.47 16.05 17.93
CA GLY A 181 -12.52 16.53 18.83
C GLY A 181 -13.80 15.69 18.79
N ASN A 182 -14.15 15.13 17.64
CA ASN A 182 -15.36 14.33 17.44
C ASN A 182 -15.23 12.86 17.89
N VAL A 183 -14.05 12.38 18.30
CA VAL A 183 -13.84 10.98 18.71
C VAL A 183 -13.12 10.84 20.05
N ARG A 184 -12.36 11.83 20.50
CA ARG A 184 -11.56 11.76 21.73
C ARG A 184 -12.37 11.60 23.02
N GLY A 185 -13.66 11.97 22.99
CA GLY A 185 -14.53 11.95 24.18
C GLY A 185 -15.23 10.62 24.44
N TYR A 186 -15.08 9.63 23.55
CA TYR A 186 -15.69 8.33 23.75
C TYR A 186 -14.89 7.48 24.75
N THR A 187 -15.58 6.82 25.68
CA THR A 187 -14.97 5.92 26.69
C THR A 187 -14.30 4.71 26.06
N TYR A 188 -14.78 4.27 24.90
CA TYR A 188 -14.26 3.16 24.10
C TYR A 188 -13.25 3.59 23.01
N ASN A 189 -12.60 4.75 23.20
CA ASN A 189 -11.60 5.27 22.23
C ASN A 189 -10.44 4.29 21.99
N ASP A 190 -9.98 3.57 23.03
CA ASP A 190 -8.90 2.60 22.90
C ASP A 190 -9.32 1.36 22.08
N GLU A 191 -10.56 0.93 22.19
CA GLU A 191 -11.12 -0.12 21.36
C GLU A 191 -11.19 0.30 19.88
N MET A 192 -11.61 1.55 19.62
CA MET A 192 -11.60 2.14 18.28
C MET A 192 -10.19 2.12 17.67
N LYS A 193 -9.16 2.49 18.45
CA LYS A 193 -7.76 2.44 18.02
C LYS A 193 -7.32 1.01 17.71
N GLY A 194 -7.60 0.07 18.62
CA GLY A 194 -7.26 -1.34 18.43
C GLY A 194 -7.86 -1.92 17.15
N GLN A 195 -9.15 -1.66 16.92
CA GLN A 195 -9.85 -2.11 15.72
C GLN A 195 -9.32 -1.45 14.44
N ALA A 196 -8.95 -0.18 14.48
CA ALA A 196 -8.37 0.50 13.33
C ALA A 196 -6.98 -0.04 12.97
N ILE A 197 -6.15 -0.35 13.97
CA ILE A 197 -4.84 -0.98 13.76
C ILE A 197 -5.00 -2.37 13.15
N LEU A 198 -5.93 -3.18 13.67
CA LEU A 198 -6.26 -4.49 13.12
C LEU A 198 -6.72 -4.37 11.67
N GLN A 199 -7.60 -3.42 11.35
CA GLN A 199 -8.04 -3.15 9.99
C GLN A 199 -6.87 -2.79 9.07
N LEU A 200 -5.99 -1.87 9.50
CA LEU A 200 -4.82 -1.47 8.70
C LEU A 200 -3.83 -2.62 8.49
N SER A 201 -3.65 -3.51 9.47
CA SER A 201 -2.79 -4.68 9.30
C SER A 201 -3.30 -5.64 8.22
N GLN A 202 -4.62 -5.71 8.04
CA GLN A 202 -5.27 -6.57 7.05
C GLN A 202 -5.29 -5.98 5.64
N ILE A 203 -5.52 -4.66 5.53
CA ILE A 203 -5.73 -4.01 4.23
C ILE A 203 -4.62 -3.03 3.85
N GLY A 204 -3.66 -2.74 4.73
CA GLY A 204 -2.68 -1.69 4.51
C GLY A 204 -1.81 -1.89 3.28
N LEU A 205 -1.50 -3.13 2.92
CA LEU A 205 -0.76 -3.46 1.71
C LEU A 205 -1.63 -3.53 0.44
N GLN A 206 -2.97 -3.54 0.59
CA GLN A 206 -3.90 -3.56 -0.55
C GLN A 206 -3.98 -2.23 -1.31
N PHE A 207 -3.30 -1.19 -0.83
CA PHE A 207 -3.18 0.05 -1.56
C PHE A 207 -2.61 -0.20 -2.97
N ASP A 208 -3.30 0.30 -4.00
CA ASP A 208 -2.96 0.08 -5.40
C ASP A 208 -2.29 1.34 -5.97
N GLU A 209 -0.96 1.27 -6.12
CA GLU A 209 -0.16 2.37 -6.66
C GLU A 209 -0.45 2.65 -8.15
N SER A 210 -1.09 1.72 -8.86
CA SER A 210 -1.51 1.93 -10.25
C SER A 210 -2.69 2.91 -10.36
N LYS A 211 -3.49 3.03 -9.30
CA LYS A 211 -4.71 3.84 -9.27
C LYS A 211 -4.55 5.17 -8.55
N SER A 212 -3.64 5.26 -7.60
CA SER A 212 -3.49 6.46 -6.76
C SER A 212 -2.07 6.61 -6.22
N ASN A 213 -1.65 7.87 -6.04
CA ASN A 213 -0.40 8.25 -5.37
C ASN A 213 -0.64 8.78 -3.94
N ASN A 214 -1.86 8.59 -3.38
CA ASN A 214 -2.23 9.15 -2.09
C ASN A 214 -2.59 8.05 -1.05
N PRO A 215 -1.61 7.29 -0.54
CA PRO A 215 -1.84 6.29 0.50
C PRO A 215 -2.35 6.91 1.82
N PHE A 216 -2.02 8.16 2.10
CA PHE A 216 -2.50 8.82 3.31
C PHE A 216 -4.02 8.94 3.34
N ALA A 217 -4.65 9.32 2.21
CA ALA A 217 -6.10 9.37 2.10
C ALA A 217 -6.74 7.99 2.24
N TYR A 218 -6.13 6.96 1.62
CA TYR A 218 -6.58 5.58 1.72
C TYR A 218 -6.59 5.08 3.17
N TYR A 219 -5.49 5.27 3.91
CA TYR A 219 -5.40 4.87 5.31
C TYR A 219 -6.32 5.69 6.22
N THR A 220 -6.43 6.99 5.98
CA THR A 220 -7.34 7.83 6.75
C THR A 220 -8.80 7.40 6.58
N ALA A 221 -9.21 7.05 5.36
CA ALA A 221 -10.56 6.52 5.10
C ALA A 221 -10.78 5.17 5.82
N ALA A 222 -9.80 4.26 5.80
CA ALA A 222 -9.88 2.99 6.50
C ALA A 222 -10.02 3.18 8.03
N VAL A 223 -9.24 4.08 8.62
CA VAL A 223 -9.34 4.43 10.04
C VAL A 223 -10.70 5.03 10.36
N THR A 224 -11.17 5.99 9.54
CA THR A 224 -12.49 6.61 9.73
C THR A 224 -13.60 5.56 9.72
N ASN A 225 -13.61 4.67 8.74
CA ASN A 225 -14.61 3.61 8.63
C ASN A 225 -14.56 2.64 9.82
N SER A 226 -13.37 2.31 10.31
CA SER A 226 -13.20 1.47 11.50
C SER A 226 -13.77 2.14 12.76
N PHE A 227 -13.49 3.42 12.96
CA PHE A 227 -14.02 4.20 14.10
C PHE A 227 -15.55 4.29 14.04
N VAL A 228 -16.11 4.66 12.88
CA VAL A 228 -17.57 4.73 12.67
C VAL A 228 -18.24 3.38 12.94
N ARG A 229 -17.61 2.27 12.55
CA ARG A 229 -18.13 0.93 12.80
C ARG A 229 -18.28 0.68 14.31
N ILE A 230 -17.27 0.98 15.12
CA ILE A 230 -17.34 0.82 16.59
C ILE A 230 -18.41 1.72 17.20
N ILE A 231 -18.46 3.00 16.79
CA ILE A 231 -19.53 3.92 17.24
C ILE A 231 -20.92 3.34 16.96
N ASN A 232 -21.14 2.79 15.77
CA ASN A 232 -22.44 2.22 15.43
C ASN A 232 -22.75 0.95 16.24
N ILE A 233 -21.76 0.12 16.54
CA ILE A 233 -21.92 -1.05 17.41
C ILE A 233 -22.31 -0.59 18.82
N GLU A 234 -21.59 0.39 19.40
CA GLU A 234 -21.87 0.90 20.73
C GLU A 234 -23.22 1.60 20.83
N LYS A 235 -23.64 2.36 19.82
CA LYS A 235 -25.01 2.91 19.75
C LYS A 235 -26.07 1.81 19.75
N LYS A 236 -25.83 0.74 18.98
CA LYS A 236 -26.75 -0.41 19.00
C LYS A 236 -26.81 -1.09 20.35
N ASN A 237 -25.66 -1.28 21.00
CA ASN A 237 -25.58 -1.85 22.34
C ASN A 237 -26.28 -0.95 23.38
N GLN A 238 -26.15 0.37 23.26
CA GLN A 238 -26.86 1.34 24.12
C GLN A 238 -28.38 1.20 23.93
N ASN A 239 -28.89 1.16 22.70
CA ASN A 239 -30.32 1.00 22.43
C ASN A 239 -30.85 -0.31 23.04
N ILE A 240 -30.12 -1.43 22.92
CA ILE A 240 -30.52 -2.70 23.52
C ILE A 240 -30.58 -2.60 25.04
N ARG A 241 -29.59 -1.93 25.67
CA ARG A 241 -29.62 -1.70 27.13
C ARG A 241 -30.83 -0.85 27.55
N ASP A 242 -31.11 0.21 26.79
CA ASP A 242 -32.25 1.09 27.05
C ASP A 242 -33.61 0.34 26.90
N ASP A 243 -33.75 -0.51 25.88
CA ASP A 243 -34.91 -1.37 25.71
C ASP A 243 -35.10 -2.31 26.93
N ILE A 244 -34.01 -2.91 27.43
CA ILE A 244 -34.09 -3.80 28.62
C ILE A 244 -34.48 -3.00 29.88
N LEU A 245 -33.94 -1.77 30.05
CA LEU A 245 -34.32 -0.93 31.18
C LEU A 245 -35.81 -0.58 31.15
N GLU A 246 -36.32 -0.14 30.00
CA GLU A 246 -37.74 0.16 29.82
C GLU A 246 -38.65 -1.07 30.05
N MET A 247 -38.25 -2.26 29.60
CA MET A 247 -39.00 -3.51 29.86
C MET A 247 -39.09 -3.90 31.35
N ASN A 248 -38.16 -3.35 32.16
CA ASN A 248 -38.11 -3.57 33.62
C ASN A 248 -38.60 -2.35 34.40
N ASP A 249 -39.37 -1.45 33.78
CA ASP A 249 -39.88 -0.21 34.39
C ASP A 249 -38.78 0.71 34.95
N LEU A 250 -37.55 0.65 34.37
CA LEU A 250 -36.42 1.50 34.76
C LEU A 250 -36.24 2.61 33.71
N ASN A 251 -35.67 3.73 34.15
CA ASN A 251 -35.40 4.85 33.22
C ASN A 251 -34.29 4.50 32.23
N PRO A 252 -34.49 4.72 30.92
CA PRO A 252 -33.45 4.58 29.91
C PRO A 252 -32.38 5.67 30.02
N SER A 253 -31.33 5.58 29.20
CA SER A 253 -30.27 6.58 29.14
C SER A 253 -30.79 7.97 28.78
N TYR A 254 -30.09 9.01 29.24
CA TYR A 254 -30.46 10.42 29.00
C TYR A 254 -30.64 10.74 27.49
N THR A 255 -29.87 10.16 26.64
CA THR A 255 -29.95 10.37 25.18
C THR A 255 -31.26 9.88 24.57
N ARG A 256 -31.89 8.82 25.14
CA ARG A 256 -33.19 8.30 24.68
C ARG A 256 -34.36 9.07 25.27
N THR A 257 -34.18 9.55 26.49
CA THR A 257 -35.24 10.33 27.18
C THR A 257 -35.48 11.69 26.51
N HIS A 258 -34.50 12.21 25.77
CA HIS A 258 -34.52 13.54 25.15
C HIS A 258 -34.55 13.52 23.61
N GLN A 259 -34.80 12.36 23.00
CA GLN A 259 -35.14 12.24 21.57
C GLN A 259 -36.65 12.29 21.36
#